data_cd2bf56ca4967d6f525c16fbb7b1180d
#
_entry.id   cd2bf56ca4967d6f525c16fbb7b1180d
#
_cell.length_a   1.000
_cell.length_b   1.000
_cell.length_c   1.000
_cell.angle_alpha   90.00
_cell.angle_beta   90.00
_cell.angle_gamma   90.00
#
_symmetry.space_group_name_H-M   'P 1'
#
loop_
_entity.id
_entity.type
_entity.pdbx_description
1 polymer ?
#
loop_
_entity_poly.entity_id
_entity_poly.type
_entity_poly.pdbx_seq_one_letter_code
_entity_poly.pdbx_strand_id
1 'polypeptide(L)'
;MQYLIKKLTSFKTLLTAFILVTTCSVYGQTDTIVRQLMPVAPAGSSTDKPLLIVLDPGHGGQDGATRGLFSKEKDVALQVALLLGQNIEKTIPNCKVMYTRTDDVFIPLYERIDMANRVHADLFISIHCNSMPASMRGRTNVTGVETIVSGSGRLNQQDVAIRENASILLEKDYKDKYEGYNPDDPESFIIMSLMKNAYRRQSIKLATLIQQQYIQTGRVDRGVKEQSLAVLAKAGMPAVLTEIGFISNPGEEEYINSLAGRQEIVTNITSAIVAYEKQLIVN
;
A
#
# COMPACT_ATOMS: atom_id res chain seq x y z
N MET A 1 50.40 -3.34 -47.58
CA MET A 1 50.28 -3.95 -48.89
C MET A 1 48.82 -3.75 -49.27
N GLN A 2 48.59 -2.56 -49.80
CA GLN A 2 48.41 -2.24 -51.19
C GLN A 2 47.29 -3.08 -51.83
N TYR A 3 46.25 -2.42 -52.17
CA TYR A 3 45.41 -2.33 -53.37
C TYR A 3 44.04 -1.94 -53.00
N LEU A 4 43.29 -0.97 -53.38
CA LEU A 4 43.43 0.03 -54.44
C LEU A 4 42.51 1.20 -54.15
N ILE A 5 43.10 2.39 -54.16
CA ILE A 5 42.38 3.65 -54.39
C ILE A 5 42.23 3.75 -55.94
N LYS A 6 41.03 4.06 -56.41
CA LYS A 6 40.64 4.82 -57.61
C LYS A 6 39.25 4.41 -58.06
N LYS A 7 38.26 5.28 -58.05
CA LYS A 7 38.08 6.32 -59.09
C LYS A 7 37.02 7.36 -58.60
N LEU A 8 37.54 8.57 -58.49
CA LEU A 8 36.74 9.76 -58.72
C LEU A 8 36.41 9.86 -60.20
N THR A 9 35.21 10.27 -60.56
CA THR A 9 34.97 11.48 -61.37
C THR A 9 33.48 11.49 -61.80
N SER A 10 32.83 12.52 -61.41
CA SER A 10 32.11 13.48 -62.23
C SER A 10 30.94 13.00 -63.10
N PHE A 11 29.74 13.39 -62.67
CA PHE A 11 28.78 13.94 -63.63
C PHE A 11 27.90 14.98 -62.93
N LYS A 12 28.20 16.25 -63.19
CA LYS A 12 27.26 17.36 -62.98
C LYS A 12 26.27 17.33 -64.12
N THR A 13 25.02 17.20 -63.84
CA THR A 13 23.98 17.62 -64.76
C THR A 13 22.87 18.32 -63.97
N LEU A 14 22.73 19.54 -64.32
CA LEU A 14 21.73 20.52 -63.98
C LEU A 14 20.34 19.98 -64.36
N LEU A 15 19.39 19.96 -63.41
CA LEU A 15 17.96 19.98 -63.76
C LEU A 15 17.21 20.85 -62.75
N THR A 16 16.97 22.08 -63.20
CA THR A 16 16.01 23.00 -62.64
C THR A 16 14.60 22.49 -62.90
N ALA A 17 13.86 22.24 -61.87
CA ALA A 17 12.40 22.04 -62.01
C ALA A 17 11.68 22.58 -60.78
N PHE A 18 11.03 23.69 -61.00
CA PHE A 18 9.78 24.18 -60.48
C PHE A 18 9.35 23.66 -59.08
N ILE A 19 9.52 24.51 -58.08
CA ILE A 19 8.83 24.41 -56.81
C ILE A 19 7.45 25.05 -56.97
N LEU A 20 6.43 24.21 -57.08
CA LEU A 20 5.06 24.65 -56.90
C LEU A 20 4.74 24.59 -55.39
N VAL A 21 4.71 25.73 -54.76
CA VAL A 21 4.29 25.90 -53.39
C VAL A 21 2.77 25.77 -53.37
N THR A 22 2.27 24.61 -52.98
CA THR A 22 0.91 24.48 -52.49
C THR A 22 0.93 24.54 -50.98
N THR A 23 0.65 25.71 -50.45
CA THR A 23 0.31 25.88 -49.03
C THR A 23 -1.01 25.16 -48.75
N CYS A 24 -0.94 23.97 -48.23
CA CYS A 24 -2.08 23.31 -47.61
C CYS A 24 -2.05 23.63 -46.14
N SER A 25 -2.92 24.58 -45.76
CA SER A 25 -3.20 24.88 -44.37
C SER A 25 -3.87 23.67 -43.72
N VAL A 26 -3.12 22.89 -42.96
CA VAL A 26 -3.67 21.92 -42.02
C VAL A 26 -3.70 22.60 -40.64
N TYR A 27 -4.75 23.34 -40.41
CA TYR A 27 -5.15 23.74 -39.07
C TYR A 27 -5.98 22.61 -38.46
N GLY A 28 -5.53 22.14 -37.32
CA GLY A 28 -6.39 21.58 -36.28
C GLY A 28 -6.83 20.14 -36.49
N GLN A 29 -6.11 19.24 -35.84
CA GLN A 29 -6.66 18.04 -35.16
C GLN A 29 -5.53 17.24 -34.50
N THR A 30 -4.94 17.75 -33.43
CA THR A 30 -4.05 16.97 -32.57
C THR A 30 -4.33 17.12 -31.08
N ASP A 31 -5.48 17.68 -30.70
CA ASP A 31 -5.77 17.86 -29.26
C ASP A 31 -6.87 16.96 -28.70
N THR A 32 -7.31 15.94 -29.41
CA THR A 32 -8.47 15.13 -28.96
C THR A 32 -8.14 13.69 -28.53
N ILE A 33 -6.89 13.21 -28.64
CA ILE A 33 -6.59 11.79 -28.36
C ILE A 33 -5.87 11.58 -27.03
N VAL A 34 -5.32 12.60 -26.36
CA VAL A 34 -4.61 12.42 -25.08
C VAL A 34 -5.53 12.59 -23.86
N ARG A 35 -6.77 12.99 -24.04
CA ARG A 35 -7.71 13.24 -22.90
C ARG A 35 -8.55 12.03 -22.49
N GLN A 36 -8.39 10.87 -23.10
CA GLN A 36 -9.33 9.74 -22.90
C GLN A 36 -8.75 8.54 -22.16
N LEU A 37 -7.58 8.67 -21.51
CA LEU A 37 -6.95 7.56 -20.77
C LEU A 37 -6.59 7.86 -19.32
N MET A 38 -7.19 8.87 -18.71
CA MET A 38 -7.18 8.99 -17.27
C MET A 38 -8.61 8.91 -16.77
N PRO A 39 -8.96 7.93 -15.93
CA PRO A 39 -10.14 8.10 -15.11
C PRO A 39 -9.83 9.27 -14.18
N VAL A 40 -10.35 10.45 -14.53
CA VAL A 40 -10.48 11.56 -13.60
C VAL A 40 -11.37 11.00 -12.49
N ALA A 41 -10.79 10.74 -11.34
CA ALA A 41 -11.59 10.56 -10.15
C ALA A 41 -12.55 11.75 -10.07
N PRO A 42 -13.84 11.53 -9.84
CA PRO A 42 -14.79 12.63 -9.80
C PRO A 42 -14.33 13.60 -8.71
N ALA A 43 -13.86 14.77 -9.13
CA ALA A 43 -13.76 15.93 -8.27
C ALA A 43 -15.20 16.35 -7.96
N GLY A 44 -15.63 16.07 -6.75
CA GLY A 44 -16.95 16.41 -6.28
C GLY A 44 -17.41 15.35 -5.27
N SER A 45 -16.84 15.34 -4.08
CA SER A 45 -17.52 14.70 -2.98
C SER A 45 -18.84 15.45 -2.80
N SER A 46 -19.95 14.84 -3.21
CA SER A 46 -21.25 15.26 -2.70
C SER A 46 -21.13 15.17 -1.19
N THR A 47 -21.36 16.28 -0.51
CA THR A 47 -21.22 16.45 0.94
C THR A 47 -22.14 15.53 1.78
N ASP A 48 -22.87 14.62 1.16
CA ASP A 48 -23.88 13.75 1.79
C ASP A 48 -23.44 12.30 2.00
N LYS A 49 -22.42 11.80 1.26
CA LYS A 49 -21.95 10.42 1.47
C LYS A 49 -20.91 10.37 2.61
N PRO A 50 -21.14 9.56 3.66
CA PRO A 50 -20.14 9.40 4.72
C PRO A 50 -18.84 8.82 4.16
N LEU A 51 -17.71 9.29 4.68
CA LEU A 51 -16.41 8.65 4.47
C LEU A 51 -16.44 7.25 5.07
N LEU A 52 -16.23 6.22 4.26
CA LEU A 52 -16.24 4.83 4.72
C LEU A 52 -14.82 4.30 4.82
N ILE A 53 -14.38 3.97 6.03
CA ILE A 53 -13.07 3.41 6.32
C ILE A 53 -13.23 1.96 6.75
N VAL A 54 -12.48 1.06 6.11
CA VAL A 54 -12.35 -0.32 6.59
C VAL A 54 -11.05 -0.46 7.35
N LEU A 55 -11.14 -0.84 8.61
CA LEU A 55 -10.02 -1.22 9.47
C LEU A 55 -9.88 -2.73 9.47
N ASP A 56 -8.66 -3.18 9.24
CA ASP A 56 -8.31 -4.59 9.21
C ASP A 56 -7.37 -4.93 10.37
N PRO A 57 -7.88 -5.46 11.47
CA PRO A 57 -7.02 -6.03 12.51
C PRO A 57 -6.31 -7.26 11.94
N GLY A 58 -4.98 -7.21 11.79
CA GLY A 58 -4.21 -8.32 11.23
C GLY A 58 -4.43 -9.64 11.97
N HIS A 59 -4.28 -10.74 11.24
CA HIS A 59 -4.38 -12.11 11.77
C HIS A 59 -5.74 -12.46 12.42
N GLY A 60 -5.75 -13.41 13.35
CA GLY A 60 -6.95 -13.82 14.11
C GLY A 60 -7.24 -15.32 14.04
N GLY A 61 -7.94 -15.84 15.05
CA GLY A 61 -8.29 -17.25 15.13
C GLY A 61 -7.06 -18.17 15.13
N GLN A 62 -7.03 -19.09 14.15
CA GLN A 62 -5.92 -20.03 13.97
C GLN A 62 -4.63 -19.37 13.44
N ASP A 63 -4.72 -18.21 12.80
CA ASP A 63 -3.55 -17.41 12.47
C ASP A 63 -3.09 -16.67 13.72
N GLY A 64 -2.12 -17.30 14.41
CA GLY A 64 -1.60 -16.77 15.66
C GLY A 64 -0.65 -15.60 15.47
N ALA A 65 -0.15 -15.39 14.25
CA ALA A 65 0.86 -14.39 13.95
C ALA A 65 2.14 -14.51 14.80
N THR A 66 2.77 -13.38 15.06
CA THR A 66 3.92 -13.31 15.95
C THR A 66 3.49 -13.06 17.41
N ARG A 67 4.43 -13.31 18.32
CA ARG A 67 4.23 -13.06 19.76
C ARG A 67 5.46 -12.42 20.36
N GLY A 68 5.21 -11.57 21.34
CA GLY A 68 6.21 -11.01 22.24
C GLY A 68 6.46 -11.93 23.46
N LEU A 69 6.86 -11.31 24.55
CA LEU A 69 7.05 -12.00 25.83
C LEU A 69 5.72 -12.37 26.49
N PHE A 70 4.72 -11.48 26.42
CA PHE A 70 3.44 -11.62 27.14
C PHE A 70 2.20 -11.37 26.26
N SER A 71 2.34 -10.87 25.04
CA SER A 71 1.22 -10.57 24.16
C SER A 71 1.34 -11.28 22.80
N LYS A 72 0.23 -11.32 22.05
CA LYS A 72 0.16 -11.82 20.69
C LYS A 72 -0.23 -10.68 19.77
N GLU A 73 0.35 -10.64 18.60
CA GLU A 73 0.08 -9.62 17.59
C GLU A 73 -1.42 -9.50 17.27
N LYS A 74 -2.09 -10.62 17.00
CA LYS A 74 -3.53 -10.63 16.68
C LYS A 74 -4.40 -9.94 17.73
N ASP A 75 -4.02 -10.03 19.01
CA ASP A 75 -4.77 -9.43 20.12
C ASP A 75 -4.51 -7.93 20.20
N VAL A 76 -3.24 -7.52 20.02
CA VAL A 76 -2.85 -6.10 19.98
C VAL A 76 -3.47 -5.40 18.78
N ALA A 77 -3.36 -5.99 17.58
CA ALA A 77 -3.95 -5.46 16.36
C ALA A 77 -5.47 -5.23 16.50
N LEU A 78 -6.18 -6.21 17.09
CA LEU A 78 -7.62 -6.08 17.35
C LEU A 78 -7.94 -4.93 18.31
N GLN A 79 -7.23 -4.85 19.43
CA GLN A 79 -7.48 -3.81 20.44
C GLN A 79 -7.18 -2.40 19.88
N VAL A 80 -6.09 -2.25 19.13
CA VAL A 80 -5.74 -0.97 18.48
C VAL A 80 -6.75 -0.60 17.40
N ALA A 81 -7.18 -1.54 16.57
CA ALA A 81 -8.15 -1.29 15.52
C ALA A 81 -9.52 -0.85 16.07
N LEU A 82 -10.00 -1.51 17.11
CA LEU A 82 -11.28 -1.14 17.76
C LEU A 82 -11.21 0.26 18.39
N LEU A 83 -10.12 0.57 19.07
CA LEU A 83 -9.89 1.90 19.64
C LEU A 83 -9.74 2.97 18.56
N LEU A 84 -9.06 2.63 17.47
CA LEU A 84 -8.88 3.52 16.30
C LEU A 84 -10.22 3.88 15.66
N GLY A 85 -11.08 2.90 15.43
CA GLY A 85 -12.39 3.15 14.84
C GLY A 85 -13.25 4.07 15.70
N GLN A 86 -13.29 3.84 17.01
CA GLN A 86 -13.99 4.74 17.95
C GLN A 86 -13.42 6.17 17.88
N ASN A 87 -12.11 6.32 17.81
CA ASN A 87 -11.48 7.62 17.73
C ASN A 87 -11.75 8.32 16.39
N ILE A 88 -11.73 7.58 15.28
CA ILE A 88 -12.06 8.11 13.94
C ILE A 88 -13.50 8.65 13.92
N GLU A 89 -14.48 7.84 14.31
CA GLU A 89 -15.90 8.23 14.30
C GLU A 89 -16.19 9.41 15.23
N LYS A 90 -15.45 9.53 16.32
CA LYS A 90 -15.54 10.67 17.24
C LYS A 90 -14.91 11.94 16.66
N THR A 91 -13.84 11.80 15.88
CA THR A 91 -12.98 12.93 15.45
C THR A 91 -13.34 13.46 14.07
N ILE A 92 -13.77 12.58 13.17
CA ILE A 92 -14.05 12.90 11.76
C ILE A 92 -15.57 12.94 11.57
N PRO A 93 -16.17 14.12 11.33
CA PRO A 93 -17.60 14.24 11.05
C PRO A 93 -17.99 13.43 9.81
N ASN A 94 -19.18 12.86 9.83
CA ASN A 94 -19.74 12.09 8.71
C ASN A 94 -18.82 10.95 8.22
N CYS A 95 -18.15 10.26 9.16
CA CYS A 95 -17.31 9.10 8.89
C CYS A 95 -17.96 7.84 9.47
N LYS A 96 -17.84 6.73 8.78
CA LYS A 96 -18.23 5.39 9.24
C LYS A 96 -17.03 4.46 9.19
N VAL A 97 -16.91 3.62 10.21
CA VAL A 97 -15.87 2.60 10.29
C VAL A 97 -16.51 1.21 10.21
N MET A 98 -15.91 0.36 9.38
CA MET A 98 -16.17 -1.07 9.34
C MET A 98 -14.88 -1.82 9.67
N TYR A 99 -15.04 -3.03 10.19
CA TYR A 99 -13.91 -3.89 10.54
C TYR A 99 -13.99 -5.19 9.76
N THR A 100 -12.83 -5.73 9.35
CA THR A 100 -12.78 -7.07 8.76
C THR A 100 -13.12 -8.13 9.83
N ARG A 101 -12.73 -7.90 11.10
CA ARG A 101 -13.12 -8.68 12.27
C ARG A 101 -13.24 -7.80 13.51
N THR A 102 -14.10 -8.20 14.42
CA THR A 102 -14.28 -7.58 15.75
C THR A 102 -13.94 -8.53 16.90
N ASP A 103 -13.63 -9.78 16.55
CA ASP A 103 -13.35 -10.88 17.48
C ASP A 103 -12.11 -11.64 17.07
N ASP A 104 -11.68 -12.62 17.88
CA ASP A 104 -10.56 -13.51 17.56
C ASP A 104 -10.97 -14.61 16.57
N VAL A 105 -11.28 -14.23 15.34
CA VAL A 105 -11.65 -15.13 14.24
C VAL A 105 -10.65 -15.02 13.08
N PHE A 106 -10.46 -16.13 12.37
CA PHE A 106 -9.64 -16.16 11.16
C PHE A 106 -10.45 -15.70 9.96
N ILE A 107 -9.94 -14.69 9.26
CA ILE A 107 -10.48 -14.22 7.98
C ILE A 107 -9.36 -14.33 6.93
N PRO A 108 -9.57 -15.06 5.83
CA PRO A 108 -8.62 -15.16 4.71
C PRO A 108 -8.20 -13.79 4.19
N LEU A 109 -6.95 -13.63 3.74
CA LEU A 109 -6.45 -12.32 3.30
C LEU A 109 -7.24 -11.75 2.13
N TYR A 110 -7.63 -12.60 1.16
CA TYR A 110 -8.45 -12.15 0.04
C TYR A 110 -9.84 -11.67 0.47
N GLU A 111 -10.44 -12.26 1.51
CA GLU A 111 -11.78 -11.85 1.99
C GLU A 111 -11.74 -10.49 2.66
N ARG A 112 -10.65 -10.13 3.31
CA ARG A 112 -10.47 -8.83 3.98
C ARG A 112 -10.57 -7.69 2.96
N ILE A 113 -9.79 -7.75 1.90
CA ILE A 113 -9.79 -6.72 0.87
C ILE A 113 -11.06 -6.78 0.00
N ASP A 114 -11.61 -7.97 -0.25
CA ASP A 114 -12.87 -8.12 -0.97
C ASP A 114 -14.05 -7.52 -0.18
N MET A 115 -14.03 -7.61 1.14
CA MET A 115 -15.02 -6.93 1.98
C MET A 115 -14.97 -5.41 1.74
N ALA A 116 -13.78 -4.81 1.80
CA ALA A 116 -13.60 -3.38 1.56
C ALA A 116 -14.03 -2.97 0.14
N ASN A 117 -13.71 -3.79 -0.86
CA ASN A 117 -14.12 -3.56 -2.25
C ASN A 117 -15.64 -3.62 -2.41
N ARG A 118 -16.32 -4.63 -1.82
CA ARG A 118 -17.78 -4.79 -1.93
C ARG A 118 -18.56 -3.63 -1.32
N VAL A 119 -18.05 -3.06 -0.24
CA VAL A 119 -18.71 -1.91 0.41
C VAL A 119 -18.29 -0.58 -0.19
N HIS A 120 -17.43 -0.59 -1.20
CA HIS A 120 -16.87 0.62 -1.82
C HIS A 120 -16.24 1.54 -0.77
N ALA A 121 -15.36 0.99 0.07
CA ALA A 121 -14.65 1.74 1.08
C ALA A 121 -13.80 2.85 0.45
N ASP A 122 -13.69 3.97 1.14
CA ASP A 122 -12.86 5.09 0.70
C ASP A 122 -11.38 4.93 1.14
N LEU A 123 -11.16 4.20 2.24
CA LEU A 123 -9.83 3.84 2.77
C LEU A 123 -9.83 2.41 3.34
N PHE A 124 -8.70 1.73 3.21
CA PHE A 124 -8.42 0.46 3.88
C PHE A 124 -7.11 0.56 4.67
N ILE A 125 -7.15 0.26 5.97
CA ILE A 125 -6.00 0.34 6.87
C ILE A 125 -5.87 -0.97 7.64
N SER A 126 -4.82 -1.75 7.32
CA SER A 126 -4.46 -2.96 8.05
C SER A 126 -3.47 -2.63 9.16
N ILE A 127 -3.66 -3.20 10.34
CA ILE A 127 -2.91 -2.91 11.56
C ILE A 127 -2.21 -4.17 12.02
N HIS A 128 -0.88 -4.08 12.12
CA HIS A 128 0.04 -5.16 12.45
C HIS A 128 1.09 -4.74 13.49
N CYS A 129 1.76 -5.72 14.07
CA CYS A 129 2.94 -5.52 14.91
C CYS A 129 4.13 -6.23 14.28
N ASN A 130 5.15 -5.47 13.94
CA ASN A 130 6.38 -6.03 13.38
C ASN A 130 7.09 -6.99 14.34
N SER A 131 7.87 -7.89 13.81
CA SER A 131 8.67 -8.81 14.61
C SER A 131 9.93 -9.24 13.87
N MET A 132 11.00 -9.48 14.62
CA MET A 132 12.21 -10.08 14.08
C MET A 132 12.21 -11.58 14.34
N PRO A 133 12.77 -12.40 13.42
CA PRO A 133 12.85 -13.86 13.56
C PRO A 133 13.46 -14.27 14.90
N ALA A 134 12.94 -15.34 15.50
CA ALA A 134 13.42 -15.85 16.79
C ALA A 134 14.91 -16.24 16.76
N SER A 135 15.40 -16.69 15.60
CA SER A 135 16.81 -17.06 15.38
C SER A 135 17.75 -15.85 15.25
N MET A 136 17.22 -14.63 15.07
CA MET A 136 18.06 -13.45 14.87
C MET A 136 18.68 -12.99 16.19
N ARG A 137 20.01 -12.90 16.22
CA ARG A 137 20.73 -12.31 17.35
C ARG A 137 20.41 -10.82 17.48
N GLY A 138 20.04 -10.37 18.66
CA GLY A 138 19.68 -8.96 18.92
C GLY A 138 18.28 -8.57 18.44
N ARG A 139 17.41 -9.54 18.16
CA ARG A 139 16.02 -9.29 17.76
C ARG A 139 15.26 -8.36 18.69
N THR A 140 15.59 -8.37 19.96
CA THR A 140 14.97 -7.58 21.01
C THR A 140 15.42 -6.10 21.02
N ASN A 141 16.44 -5.76 20.23
CA ASN A 141 16.94 -4.39 20.14
C ASN A 141 16.37 -3.62 18.92
N VAL A 142 15.65 -4.31 18.04
CA VAL A 142 15.05 -3.68 16.87
C VAL A 142 13.76 -2.96 17.28
N THR A 143 13.64 -1.70 16.87
CA THR A 143 12.52 -0.80 17.21
C THR A 143 12.03 -0.05 15.99
N GLY A 144 10.89 0.61 16.12
CA GLY A 144 10.38 1.59 15.17
C GLY A 144 9.08 1.16 14.49
N VAL A 145 8.60 2.05 13.65
CA VAL A 145 7.34 1.93 12.92
C VAL A 145 7.58 2.02 11.42
N GLU A 146 6.80 1.32 10.64
CA GLU A 146 6.82 1.42 9.18
C GLU A 146 5.42 1.29 8.60
N THR A 147 5.20 1.94 7.47
CA THR A 147 3.92 1.83 6.76
C THR A 147 4.16 1.31 5.36
N ILE A 148 3.40 0.31 4.96
CA ILE A 148 3.63 -0.47 3.76
C ILE A 148 2.47 -0.28 2.80
N VAL A 149 2.78 -0.13 1.53
CA VAL A 149 1.82 -0.09 0.43
C VAL A 149 2.07 -1.25 -0.53
N SER A 150 1.04 -1.66 -1.25
CA SER A 150 1.19 -2.69 -2.28
C SER A 150 2.05 -2.20 -3.44
N GLY A 151 3.08 -2.98 -3.76
CA GLY A 151 3.98 -2.68 -4.87
C GLY A 151 5.08 -3.73 -5.00
N SER A 152 5.80 -3.69 -6.12
CA SER A 152 6.84 -4.67 -6.43
C SER A 152 8.05 -4.59 -5.49
N GLY A 153 8.37 -3.40 -4.98
CA GLY A 153 9.52 -3.21 -4.11
C GLY A 153 10.80 -3.88 -4.65
N ARG A 154 11.84 -3.94 -3.82
CA ARG A 154 13.03 -4.76 -4.11
C ARG A 154 12.84 -6.15 -3.53
N LEU A 155 13.24 -7.20 -4.24
CA LEU A 155 13.11 -8.60 -3.78
C LEU A 155 13.74 -8.83 -2.39
N ASN A 156 14.86 -8.19 -2.11
CA ASN A 156 15.55 -8.28 -0.82
C ASN A 156 14.93 -7.39 0.29
N GLN A 157 13.77 -6.79 0.05
CA GLN A 157 13.03 -5.95 1.00
C GLN A 157 11.57 -6.43 1.14
N GLN A 158 11.33 -7.74 1.00
CA GLN A 158 10.00 -8.37 1.10
C GLN A 158 9.79 -9.09 2.44
N ASP A 159 10.59 -8.78 3.44
CA ASP A 159 10.61 -9.48 4.73
C ASP A 159 9.27 -9.45 5.47
N VAL A 160 8.58 -8.31 5.45
CA VAL A 160 7.23 -8.19 6.02
C VAL A 160 6.23 -8.96 5.16
N ALA A 161 6.24 -8.79 3.84
CA ALA A 161 5.32 -9.51 2.96
C ALA A 161 5.48 -11.03 3.06
N ILE A 162 6.71 -11.54 3.20
CA ILE A 162 6.96 -12.97 3.41
C ILE A 162 6.27 -13.45 4.70
N ARG A 163 6.40 -12.69 5.78
CA ARG A 163 5.81 -13.02 7.07
C ARG A 163 4.29 -12.96 7.03
N GLU A 164 3.73 -11.85 6.51
CA GLU A 164 2.29 -11.61 6.49
C GLU A 164 1.55 -12.53 5.50
N ASN A 165 2.13 -12.78 4.35
CA ASN A 165 1.56 -13.70 3.36
C ASN A 165 1.63 -15.18 3.79
N ALA A 166 2.39 -15.53 4.83
CA ALA A 166 2.44 -16.90 5.33
C ALA A 166 1.07 -17.42 5.78
N SER A 167 0.15 -16.55 6.19
CA SER A 167 -1.21 -16.91 6.54
C SER A 167 -2.04 -17.44 5.35
N ILE A 168 -1.63 -17.20 4.11
CA ILE A 168 -2.22 -17.79 2.90
C ILE A 168 -2.24 -19.33 3.00
N LEU A 169 -1.21 -19.93 3.58
CA LEU A 169 -1.10 -21.38 3.72
C LEU A 169 -2.15 -22.00 4.66
N LEU A 170 -2.84 -21.19 5.45
CA LEU A 170 -3.96 -21.59 6.29
C LEU A 170 -5.30 -21.60 5.56
N GLU A 171 -5.34 -21.06 4.36
CA GLU A 171 -6.54 -20.95 3.53
C GLU A 171 -6.73 -22.22 2.68
N LYS A 172 -7.96 -22.75 2.62
CA LYS A 172 -8.21 -24.05 1.97
C LYS A 172 -7.92 -24.06 0.47
N ASP A 173 -8.28 -22.97 -0.24
CA ASP A 173 -8.22 -22.88 -1.70
C ASP A 173 -7.20 -21.83 -2.16
N TYR A 174 -6.10 -21.66 -1.42
CA TYR A 174 -5.15 -20.58 -1.66
C TYR A 174 -4.54 -20.60 -3.05
N LYS A 175 -4.28 -21.78 -3.64
CA LYS A 175 -3.69 -21.88 -4.98
C LYS A 175 -4.56 -21.25 -6.06
N ASP A 176 -5.89 -21.42 -5.95
CA ASP A 176 -6.84 -20.85 -6.89
C ASP A 176 -7.07 -19.35 -6.66
N LYS A 177 -7.01 -18.93 -5.39
CA LYS A 177 -7.24 -17.53 -5.00
C LYS A 177 -6.07 -16.61 -5.29
N TYR A 178 -4.85 -17.12 -5.25
CA TYR A 178 -3.60 -16.35 -5.40
C TYR A 178 -2.76 -16.81 -6.61
N GLU A 179 -3.43 -17.28 -7.67
CA GLU A 179 -2.79 -17.58 -8.97
C GLU A 179 -1.59 -18.54 -8.86
N GLY A 180 -1.72 -19.55 -7.99
CA GLY A 180 -0.66 -20.54 -7.78
C GLY A 180 0.46 -20.07 -6.85
N TYR A 181 0.21 -19.08 -5.98
CA TYR A 181 1.19 -18.61 -5.00
C TYR A 181 1.93 -19.77 -4.31
N ASN A 182 3.25 -19.70 -4.31
CA ASN A 182 4.15 -20.59 -3.62
C ASN A 182 5.14 -19.77 -2.78
N PRO A 183 5.13 -19.89 -1.45
CA PRO A 183 6.00 -19.09 -0.58
C PRO A 183 7.49 -19.37 -0.79
N ASP A 184 7.84 -20.56 -1.33
CA ASP A 184 9.23 -20.95 -1.61
C ASP A 184 9.72 -20.45 -2.96
N ASP A 185 8.83 -19.81 -3.76
CA ASP A 185 9.16 -19.32 -5.08
C ASP A 185 9.15 -17.77 -5.11
N PRO A 186 10.32 -17.14 -5.28
CA PRO A 186 10.42 -15.68 -5.41
C PRO A 186 9.59 -15.08 -6.55
N GLU A 187 9.29 -15.85 -7.61
CA GLU A 187 8.46 -15.38 -8.72
C GLU A 187 7.00 -15.15 -8.29
N SER A 188 6.52 -15.87 -7.29
CA SER A 188 5.19 -15.68 -6.70
C SER A 188 4.98 -14.26 -6.17
N PHE A 189 6.02 -13.64 -5.61
CA PHE A 189 5.97 -12.23 -5.17
C PHE A 189 5.89 -11.26 -6.35
N ILE A 190 6.53 -11.59 -7.47
CA ILE A 190 6.46 -10.79 -8.69
C ILE A 190 5.04 -10.83 -9.25
N ILE A 191 4.42 -12.00 -9.35
CA ILE A 191 3.03 -12.17 -9.82
C ILE A 191 2.08 -11.36 -8.95
N MET A 192 2.20 -11.46 -7.64
CA MET A 192 1.36 -10.69 -6.70
C MET A 192 1.58 -9.17 -6.83
N SER A 193 2.81 -8.73 -7.11
CA SER A 193 3.14 -7.33 -7.32
C SER A 193 2.60 -6.73 -8.62
N LEU A 194 2.32 -7.59 -9.62
CA LEU A 194 1.73 -7.18 -10.90
C LEU A 194 0.21 -6.96 -10.79
N MET A 195 -0.41 -7.39 -9.71
CA MET A 195 -1.82 -7.07 -9.44
C MET A 195 -1.98 -5.55 -9.35
N LYS A 196 -2.75 -4.98 -10.27
CA LYS A 196 -2.89 -3.52 -10.42
C LYS A 196 -3.45 -2.89 -9.16
N ASN A 197 -2.66 -2.04 -8.52
CA ASN A 197 -3.15 -1.09 -7.53
C ASN A 197 -3.34 0.29 -8.21
N ALA A 198 -4.57 0.55 -8.66
CA ALA A 198 -4.92 1.82 -9.30
C ALA A 198 -4.74 3.01 -8.35
N TYR A 199 -4.75 2.78 -7.05
CA TYR A 199 -4.66 3.80 -5.99
C TYR A 199 -3.27 3.88 -5.35
N ARG A 200 -2.22 3.32 -5.98
CA ARG A 200 -0.86 3.29 -5.42
C ARG A 200 -0.36 4.68 -4.97
N ARG A 201 -0.56 5.73 -5.78
CA ARG A 201 -0.12 7.09 -5.40
C ARG A 201 -0.86 7.60 -4.16
N GLN A 202 -2.15 7.38 -4.09
CA GLN A 202 -2.98 7.75 -2.95
C GLN A 202 -2.60 6.95 -1.70
N SER A 203 -2.30 5.67 -1.84
CA SER A 203 -1.80 4.82 -0.76
C SER A 203 -0.46 5.31 -0.22
N ILE A 204 0.50 5.65 -1.10
CA ILE A 204 1.79 6.23 -0.69
C ILE A 204 1.58 7.56 0.06
N LYS A 205 0.65 8.40 -0.41
CA LYS A 205 0.32 9.67 0.27
C LYS A 205 -0.22 9.43 1.68
N LEU A 206 -1.19 8.51 1.84
CA LEU A 206 -1.73 8.14 3.15
C LEU A 206 -0.64 7.55 4.05
N ALA A 207 0.16 6.60 3.54
CA ALA A 207 1.27 5.99 4.27
C ALA A 207 2.30 7.02 4.74
N THR A 208 2.62 7.99 3.89
CA THR A 208 3.55 9.08 4.24
C THR A 208 3.00 9.94 5.38
N LEU A 209 1.71 10.26 5.35
CA LEU A 209 1.08 11.03 6.42
C LEU A 209 1.05 10.26 7.74
N ILE A 210 0.76 8.95 7.71
CA ILE A 210 0.81 8.10 8.91
C ILE A 210 2.23 8.09 9.48
N GLN A 211 3.23 7.86 8.62
CA GLN A 211 4.63 7.80 9.05
C GLN A 211 5.10 9.14 9.65
N GLN A 212 4.69 10.27 9.07
CA GLN A 212 5.00 11.60 9.60
C GLN A 212 4.41 11.82 11.00
N GLN A 213 3.19 11.35 11.27
CA GLN A 213 2.59 11.46 12.60
C GLN A 213 3.37 10.65 13.64
N TYR A 214 3.79 9.42 13.31
CA TYR A 214 4.63 8.61 14.18
C TYR A 214 5.98 9.29 14.51
N ILE A 215 6.61 9.93 13.51
CA ILE A 215 7.86 10.67 13.72
C ILE A 215 7.64 11.85 14.66
N GLN A 216 6.54 12.58 14.51
CA GLN A 216 6.21 13.74 15.36
C GLN A 216 6.05 13.36 16.85
N THR A 217 5.64 12.13 17.14
CA THR A 217 5.52 11.60 18.50
C THR A 217 6.80 10.88 18.97
N GLY A 218 7.90 11.00 18.23
CA GLY A 218 9.20 10.49 18.62
C GLY A 218 9.44 9.01 18.34
N ARG A 219 8.57 8.35 17.55
CA ARG A 219 8.79 6.96 17.15
C ARG A 219 9.94 6.85 16.14
N VAL A 220 10.72 5.78 16.24
CA VAL A 220 11.81 5.51 15.31
C VAL A 220 11.25 5.25 13.92
N ASP A 221 11.66 6.08 12.95
CA ASP A 221 11.20 6.00 11.56
C ASP A 221 11.90 4.88 10.77
N ARG A 222 11.12 3.97 10.24
CA ARG A 222 11.59 2.94 9.30
C ARG A 222 11.08 3.18 7.88
N GLY A 223 10.32 4.24 7.69
CA GLY A 223 9.87 4.76 6.41
C GLY A 223 8.62 4.09 5.83
N VAL A 224 8.24 4.60 4.67
CA VAL A 224 7.22 4.00 3.81
C VAL A 224 7.89 3.01 2.87
N LYS A 225 7.35 1.79 2.79
CA LYS A 225 7.90 0.72 1.95
C LYS A 225 6.86 0.21 0.96
N GLU A 226 7.35 -0.35 -0.14
CA GLU A 226 6.52 -1.07 -1.10
C GLU A 226 6.85 -2.55 -1.02
N GLN A 227 5.84 -3.37 -0.75
CA GLN A 227 5.98 -4.83 -0.68
C GLN A 227 4.75 -5.53 -1.28
N SER A 228 4.95 -6.79 -1.68
CA SER A 228 3.92 -7.63 -2.32
C SER A 228 2.99 -8.26 -1.29
N LEU A 229 2.22 -7.44 -0.60
CA LEU A 229 1.26 -7.88 0.43
C LEU A 229 -0.04 -8.36 -0.21
N ALA A 230 -0.43 -9.60 0.06
CA ALA A 230 -1.66 -10.22 -0.44
C ALA A 230 -2.91 -9.45 0.00
N VAL A 231 -2.95 -9.01 1.24
CA VAL A 231 -4.09 -8.26 1.81
C VAL A 231 -4.32 -6.91 1.13
N LEU A 232 -3.30 -6.35 0.46
CA LEU A 232 -3.40 -5.07 -0.26
C LEU A 232 -3.45 -5.23 -1.78
N ALA A 233 -3.23 -6.42 -2.33
CA ALA A 233 -2.94 -6.63 -3.74
C ALA A 233 -4.08 -6.20 -4.69
N LYS A 234 -5.34 -6.43 -4.30
CA LYS A 234 -6.53 -6.15 -5.13
C LYS A 234 -7.35 -4.96 -4.60
N ALA A 235 -6.72 -4.05 -3.88
CA ALA A 235 -7.42 -2.91 -3.31
C ALA A 235 -8.00 -1.98 -4.38
N GLY A 236 -9.31 -1.75 -4.33
CA GLY A 236 -10.05 -0.79 -5.15
C GLY A 236 -10.15 0.60 -4.55
N MET A 237 -9.35 0.89 -3.51
CA MET A 237 -9.24 2.16 -2.80
C MET A 237 -7.81 2.35 -2.31
N PRO A 238 -7.44 3.55 -1.80
CA PRO A 238 -6.19 3.74 -1.06
C PRO A 238 -6.08 2.77 0.11
N ALA A 239 -5.00 1.97 0.14
CA ALA A 239 -4.83 0.88 1.09
C ALA A 239 -3.40 0.85 1.63
N VAL A 240 -3.27 0.69 2.94
CA VAL A 240 -1.99 0.62 3.65
C VAL A 240 -2.00 -0.47 4.71
N LEU A 241 -0.83 -1.01 5.03
CA LEU A 241 -0.56 -1.79 6.23
C LEU A 241 0.41 -1.00 7.10
N THR A 242 0.07 -0.80 8.36
CA THR A 242 0.94 -0.10 9.31
C THR A 242 1.44 -1.06 10.38
N GLU A 243 2.78 -1.12 10.53
CA GLU A 243 3.50 -1.81 11.58
C GLU A 243 3.71 -0.85 12.75
N ILE A 244 2.90 -0.99 13.79
CA ILE A 244 2.80 -0.02 14.89
C ILE A 244 3.95 -0.11 15.90
N GLY A 245 4.85 -1.07 15.74
CA GLY A 245 6.02 -1.31 16.59
C GLY A 245 6.46 -2.77 16.54
N PHE A 246 7.62 -3.07 17.10
CA PHE A 246 8.17 -4.42 17.14
C PHE A 246 7.73 -5.17 18.40
N ILE A 247 6.77 -6.10 18.28
CA ILE A 247 6.32 -6.93 19.40
C ILE A 247 7.46 -7.84 19.94
N SER A 248 8.52 -8.06 19.14
CA SER A 248 9.72 -8.80 19.57
C SER A 248 10.65 -7.99 20.47
N ASN A 249 10.45 -6.68 20.59
CA ASN A 249 11.19 -5.79 21.48
C ASN A 249 10.38 -5.57 22.77
N PRO A 250 10.93 -5.88 23.97
CA PRO A 250 10.17 -5.78 25.22
C PRO A 250 9.62 -4.38 25.51
N GLY A 251 10.40 -3.33 25.23
CA GLY A 251 9.96 -1.96 25.47
C GLY A 251 8.86 -1.51 24.51
N GLU A 252 8.95 -1.91 23.23
CA GLU A 252 7.86 -1.64 22.28
C GLU A 252 6.62 -2.51 22.56
N GLU A 253 6.80 -3.77 22.98
CA GLU A 253 5.68 -4.62 23.42
C GLU A 253 4.94 -3.99 24.60
N GLU A 254 5.64 -3.48 25.59
CA GLU A 254 5.05 -2.76 26.71
C GLU A 254 4.30 -1.51 26.23
N TYR A 255 4.92 -0.71 25.34
CA TYR A 255 4.31 0.49 24.78
C TYR A 255 3.03 0.21 24.02
N ILE A 256 3.03 -0.73 23.03
CA ILE A 256 1.84 -1.04 22.21
C ILE A 256 0.72 -1.71 23.02
N ASN A 257 1.02 -2.27 24.19
CA ASN A 257 0.05 -2.83 25.11
C ASN A 257 -0.43 -1.83 26.15
N SER A 258 0.27 -0.73 26.39
CA SER A 258 -0.14 0.30 27.33
C SER A 258 -1.32 1.12 26.80
N LEU A 259 -2.15 1.63 27.72
CA LEU A 259 -3.26 2.52 27.34
C LEU A 259 -2.75 3.79 26.68
N ALA A 260 -1.67 4.39 27.20
CA ALA A 260 -1.07 5.60 26.68
C ALA A 260 -0.51 5.37 25.25
N GLY A 261 0.25 4.30 25.05
CA GLY A 261 0.83 3.98 23.74
C GLY A 261 -0.24 3.71 22.69
N ARG A 262 -1.28 2.95 23.01
CA ARG A 262 -2.41 2.73 22.10
C ARG A 262 -3.13 4.02 21.75
N GLN A 263 -3.37 4.90 22.72
CA GLN A 263 -4.02 6.18 22.48
C GLN A 263 -3.15 7.08 21.58
N GLU A 264 -1.84 7.07 21.74
CA GLU A 264 -0.92 7.81 20.89
C GLU A 264 -0.92 7.26 19.45
N ILE A 265 -0.81 5.93 19.26
CA ILE A 265 -0.89 5.28 17.96
C ILE A 265 -2.19 5.65 17.24
N VAL A 266 -3.32 5.53 17.94
CA VAL A 266 -4.65 5.84 17.42
C VAL A 266 -4.76 7.31 17.03
N THR A 267 -4.23 8.21 17.85
CA THR A 267 -4.22 9.66 17.56
C THR A 267 -3.38 9.96 16.31
N ASN A 268 -2.22 9.32 16.18
CA ASN A 268 -1.35 9.47 15.01
C ASN A 268 -2.04 9.06 13.71
N ILE A 269 -2.65 7.88 13.67
CA ILE A 269 -3.35 7.39 12.48
C ILE A 269 -4.57 8.28 12.16
N THR A 270 -5.36 8.65 13.18
CA THR A 270 -6.53 9.53 12.97
C THR A 270 -6.11 10.91 12.43
N SER A 271 -5.04 11.50 12.97
CA SER A 271 -4.51 12.79 12.49
C SER A 271 -4.03 12.70 11.04
N ALA A 272 -3.42 11.58 10.66
CA ALA A 272 -3.02 11.32 9.28
C ALA A 272 -4.21 11.24 8.33
N ILE A 273 -5.30 10.57 8.75
CA ILE A 273 -6.55 10.48 7.96
C ILE A 273 -7.15 11.88 7.76
N VAL A 274 -7.25 12.68 8.82
CA VAL A 274 -7.74 14.08 8.74
C VAL A 274 -6.88 14.91 7.79
N ALA A 275 -5.56 14.76 7.85
CA ALA A 275 -4.66 15.46 6.94
C ALA A 275 -4.81 14.97 5.48
N TYR A 276 -5.06 13.68 5.29
CA TYR A 276 -5.30 13.08 4.00
C TYR A 276 -6.57 13.62 3.35
N GLU A 277 -7.70 13.64 4.08
CA GLU A 277 -8.98 14.19 3.60
C GLU A 277 -8.85 15.65 3.17
N LYS A 278 -8.23 16.49 4.00
CA LYS A 278 -8.02 17.92 3.67
C LYS A 278 -7.30 18.10 2.34
N GLN A 279 -6.37 17.22 2.01
CA GLN A 279 -5.61 17.27 0.77
C GLN A 279 -6.38 16.74 -0.45
N LEU A 280 -7.46 15.97 -0.26
CA LEU A 280 -8.36 15.57 -1.34
C LEU A 280 -9.31 16.70 -1.76
N ILE A 281 -9.70 17.56 -0.81
CA ILE A 281 -10.63 18.67 -1.05
C ILE A 281 -9.95 19.83 -1.81
N VAL A 282 -8.62 19.97 -1.69
CA VAL A 282 -7.85 21.10 -2.25
C VAL A 282 -7.35 20.84 -3.68
N ASN A 283 -7.42 19.61 -4.19
CA ASN A 283 -7.01 19.22 -5.54
C ASN A 283 -8.22 18.88 -6.41
#